data_6796eb79d917230f2b4d8d18af37d82b
#
_entry.id   6796eb79d917230f2b4d8d18af37d82b
#
_cell.length_a   1.000
_cell.length_b   1.000
_cell.length_c   1.000
_cell.angle_alpha   90.00
_cell.angle_beta   90.00
_cell.angle_gamma   90.00
#
_symmetry.space_group_name_H-M   'P 1'
#
loop_
_entity.id
_entity.type
_entity.pdbx_description
1 polymer ?
#
loop_
_entity_poly.entity_id
_entity_poly.type
_entity_poly.pdbx_seq_one_letter_code
_entity_poly.pdbx_strand_id
1 'polypeptide(L)'
;LTEADEWRKEVWEMIKLRPDITFWLQTKRAERVLDNLPSWWGDGLENVIMVFTTENQKRADERLPILLDLPFKHKGIMCAPMISEITLDQYLSTGKFEIVLVDGENYEGNRPLYFDWVKKIYDECVKYNIKFDFCGTGNVFIKDGKTYNIPKAYQRVMALKSELQNPLIYKEKDIKIQPRCKTCKRRF
;
A
#
# COMPACT_ATOMS: atom_id res chain seq x y z
N LEU A 1 -24.63 6.96 -4.96
CA LEU A 1 -24.86 8.25 -5.61
C LEU A 1 -24.87 8.00 -7.11
N THR A 2 -25.93 8.33 -7.82
CA THR A 2 -26.12 8.11 -9.28
C THR A 2 -25.01 8.75 -10.11
N GLU A 3 -24.57 9.95 -9.75
CA GLU A 3 -23.45 10.65 -10.39
C GLU A 3 -22.14 9.84 -10.36
N ALA A 4 -21.83 9.20 -9.23
CA ALA A 4 -20.64 8.38 -9.10
C ALA A 4 -20.70 7.11 -9.98
N ASP A 5 -21.90 6.62 -10.28
CA ASP A 5 -22.07 5.44 -11.14
C ASP A 5 -21.83 5.78 -12.62
N GLU A 6 -22.19 7.00 -13.05
CA GLU A 6 -21.90 7.49 -14.39
C GLU A 6 -20.39 7.73 -14.56
N TRP A 7 -19.74 8.43 -13.63
CA TRP A 7 -18.29 8.64 -13.66
C TRP A 7 -17.51 7.32 -13.65
N ARG A 8 -18.02 6.32 -12.94
CA ARG A 8 -17.38 4.99 -12.92
C ARG A 8 -17.37 4.33 -14.29
N LYS A 9 -18.45 4.49 -15.07
CA LYS A 9 -18.51 3.97 -16.44
C LYS A 9 -17.43 4.62 -17.32
N GLU A 10 -17.28 5.95 -17.23
CA GLU A 10 -16.24 6.67 -17.95
C GLU A 10 -14.83 6.22 -17.54
N VAL A 11 -14.61 6.01 -16.25
CA VAL A 11 -13.33 5.52 -15.72
C VAL A 11 -13.00 4.13 -16.25
N TRP A 12 -13.98 3.21 -16.31
CA TRP A 12 -13.77 1.88 -16.84
C TRP A 12 -13.42 1.90 -18.34
N GLU A 13 -14.08 2.73 -19.14
CA GLU A 13 -13.74 2.89 -20.56
C GLU A 13 -12.34 3.51 -20.73
N MET A 14 -11.99 4.50 -19.92
CA MET A 14 -10.65 5.10 -19.95
C MET A 14 -9.57 4.06 -19.63
N ILE A 15 -9.76 3.22 -18.61
CA ILE A 15 -8.84 2.17 -18.22
C ILE A 15 -8.65 1.17 -19.38
N LYS A 16 -9.74 0.78 -20.04
CA LYS A 16 -9.74 -0.14 -21.18
C LYS A 16 -8.99 0.43 -22.38
N LEU A 17 -9.13 1.74 -22.63
CA LEU A 17 -8.50 2.43 -23.77
C LEU A 17 -7.01 2.74 -23.55
N ARG A 18 -6.51 2.59 -22.32
CA ARG A 18 -5.12 2.93 -21.98
C ARG A 18 -4.37 1.71 -21.39
N PRO A 19 -4.17 0.64 -22.19
CA PRO A 19 -3.41 -0.52 -21.75
C PRO A 19 -1.91 -0.23 -21.50
N ASP A 20 -1.43 0.93 -21.98
CA ASP A 20 -0.08 1.45 -21.78
C ASP A 20 0.14 2.04 -20.37
N ILE A 21 -0.93 2.27 -19.60
CA ILE A 21 -0.88 2.83 -18.24
C ILE A 21 -1.33 1.78 -17.23
N THR A 22 -0.55 1.58 -16.17
CA THR A 22 -0.98 0.79 -15.01
C THR A 22 -1.85 1.62 -14.09
N PHE A 23 -3.08 1.17 -13.87
CA PHE A 23 -4.04 1.80 -12.97
C PHE A 23 -3.99 1.13 -11.60
N TRP A 24 -3.77 1.96 -10.58
CA TRP A 24 -3.83 1.55 -9.18
C TRP A 24 -5.21 1.88 -8.61
N LEU A 25 -6.03 0.87 -8.36
CA LEU A 25 -7.36 1.03 -7.77
C LEU A 25 -7.32 0.63 -6.30
N GLN A 26 -7.62 1.56 -5.41
CA GLN A 26 -7.57 1.33 -3.98
C GLN A 26 -8.92 1.59 -3.32
N THR A 27 -9.35 0.67 -2.43
CA THR A 27 -10.62 0.82 -1.71
C THR A 27 -10.57 0.22 -0.30
N LYS A 28 -11.46 0.73 0.54
CA LYS A 28 -11.82 0.14 1.85
C LYS A 28 -13.16 -0.60 1.82
N ARG A 29 -13.84 -0.58 0.67
CA ARG A 29 -15.20 -1.12 0.48
C ARG A 29 -15.15 -2.36 -0.39
N ALA A 30 -14.55 -3.42 0.16
CA ALA A 30 -14.35 -4.68 -0.54
C ALA A 30 -15.65 -5.26 -1.10
N GLU A 31 -16.71 -5.21 -0.31
CA GLU A 31 -18.04 -5.73 -0.59
C GLU A 31 -18.73 -5.11 -1.80
N ARG A 32 -18.26 -3.92 -2.22
CA ARG A 32 -18.87 -3.20 -3.33
C ARG A 32 -18.17 -3.42 -4.67
N VAL A 33 -17.02 -4.06 -4.68
CA VAL A 33 -16.16 -4.10 -5.88
C VAL A 33 -16.82 -4.93 -6.99
N LEU A 34 -17.25 -6.14 -6.68
CA LEU A 34 -17.79 -7.07 -7.66
C LEU A 34 -19.00 -6.48 -8.41
N ASP A 35 -19.96 -5.93 -7.68
CA ASP A 35 -21.20 -5.37 -8.23
C ASP A 35 -20.99 -4.11 -9.09
N ASN A 36 -19.79 -3.54 -9.02
CA ASN A 36 -19.43 -2.31 -9.73
C ASN A 36 -18.42 -2.52 -10.86
N LEU A 37 -18.09 -3.77 -11.18
CA LEU A 37 -17.31 -4.10 -12.36
C LEU A 37 -18.18 -4.03 -13.61
N PRO A 38 -17.64 -3.60 -14.76
CA PRO A 38 -18.40 -3.60 -16.01
C PRO A 38 -18.63 -5.02 -16.52
N SER A 39 -19.72 -5.25 -17.26
CA SER A 39 -20.09 -6.57 -17.78
C SER A 39 -19.02 -7.22 -18.68
N TRP A 40 -18.15 -6.43 -19.28
CA TRP A 40 -17.05 -6.89 -20.13
C TRP A 40 -15.75 -7.18 -19.36
N TRP A 41 -15.72 -7.08 -18.02
CA TRP A 41 -14.51 -7.19 -17.20
C TRP A 41 -13.79 -8.54 -17.33
N GLY A 42 -14.54 -9.64 -17.42
CA GLY A 42 -13.99 -11.00 -17.52
C GLY A 42 -13.10 -11.34 -16.31
N ASP A 43 -11.95 -11.94 -16.59
CA ASP A 43 -10.98 -12.34 -15.56
C ASP A 43 -10.03 -11.21 -15.11
N GLY A 44 -10.29 -9.99 -15.58
CA GLY A 44 -9.50 -8.81 -15.23
C GLY A 44 -8.52 -8.35 -16.32
N LEU A 45 -8.06 -7.12 -16.17
CA LEU A 45 -7.14 -6.45 -17.10
C LEU A 45 -5.70 -6.54 -16.60
N GLU A 46 -4.73 -6.63 -17.54
CA GLU A 46 -3.29 -6.66 -17.25
C GLU A 46 -2.77 -5.32 -16.70
N ASN A 47 -3.45 -4.24 -16.98
CA ASN A 47 -3.06 -2.90 -16.58
C ASN A 47 -3.77 -2.39 -15.32
N VAL A 48 -4.39 -3.27 -14.53
CA VAL A 48 -5.11 -2.88 -13.31
C VAL A 48 -4.60 -3.66 -12.10
N ILE A 49 -4.18 -2.94 -11.08
CA ILE A 49 -3.85 -3.50 -9.76
C ILE A 49 -4.96 -3.10 -8.79
N MET A 50 -5.65 -4.09 -8.22
CA MET A 50 -6.63 -3.87 -7.15
C MET A 50 -5.97 -3.97 -5.79
N VAL A 51 -6.15 -2.95 -4.97
CA VAL A 51 -5.55 -2.86 -3.65
C VAL A 51 -6.60 -2.62 -2.57
N PHE A 52 -6.59 -3.48 -1.56
CA PHE A 52 -7.46 -3.27 -0.40
C PHE A 52 -6.67 -2.73 0.79
N THR A 53 -7.26 -1.73 1.44
CA THR A 53 -6.68 -1.16 2.66
C THR A 53 -7.02 -2.03 3.87
N THR A 54 -6.01 -2.34 4.67
CA THR A 54 -6.13 -3.15 5.90
C THR A 54 -5.43 -2.43 7.04
N GLU A 55 -6.17 -1.74 7.89
CA GLU A 55 -5.61 -0.91 8.96
C GLU A 55 -5.23 -1.71 10.21
N ASN A 56 -5.85 -2.87 10.40
CA ASN A 56 -5.66 -3.79 11.51
C ASN A 56 -6.04 -5.22 11.09
N GLN A 57 -5.78 -6.22 11.95
CA GLN A 57 -6.05 -7.63 11.65
C GLN A 57 -7.52 -7.87 11.28
N LYS A 58 -8.45 -7.29 12.04
CA LYS A 58 -9.89 -7.44 11.76
C LYS A 58 -10.23 -7.03 10.32
N ARG A 59 -9.67 -5.91 9.84
CA ARG A 59 -9.92 -5.44 8.47
C ARG A 59 -9.21 -6.29 7.42
N ALA A 60 -8.05 -6.86 7.75
CA ALA A 60 -7.40 -7.85 6.89
C ALA A 60 -8.29 -9.08 6.72
N ASP A 61 -8.78 -9.63 7.82
CA ASP A 61 -9.61 -10.87 7.83
C ASP A 61 -10.97 -10.67 7.17
N GLU A 62 -11.53 -9.46 7.23
CA GLU A 62 -12.79 -9.12 6.56
C GLU A 62 -12.63 -8.91 5.05
N ARG A 63 -11.52 -8.30 4.61
CA ARG A 63 -11.41 -7.78 3.23
C ARG A 63 -10.56 -8.65 2.31
N LEU A 64 -9.48 -9.25 2.82
CA LEU A 64 -8.55 -10.00 1.96
C LEU A 64 -9.15 -11.28 1.38
N PRO A 65 -10.01 -12.05 2.08
CA PRO A 65 -10.72 -13.16 1.45
C PRO A 65 -11.54 -12.71 0.24
N ILE A 66 -12.24 -11.57 0.35
CA ILE A 66 -13.01 -11.02 -0.78
C ILE A 66 -12.06 -10.68 -1.94
N LEU A 67 -10.93 -10.02 -1.67
CA LEU A 67 -9.96 -9.66 -2.72
C LEU A 67 -9.39 -10.91 -3.43
N LEU A 68 -9.17 -11.99 -2.69
CA LEU A 68 -8.68 -13.24 -3.27
C LEU A 68 -9.63 -13.81 -4.33
N ASP A 69 -10.94 -13.67 -4.13
CA ASP A 69 -11.98 -14.21 -5.00
C ASP A 69 -12.38 -13.25 -6.14
N LEU A 70 -11.99 -11.97 -6.06
CA LEU A 70 -12.29 -11.01 -7.11
C LEU A 70 -11.51 -11.28 -8.40
N PRO A 71 -12.11 -11.03 -9.57
CA PRO A 71 -11.49 -11.26 -10.88
C PRO A 71 -10.50 -10.13 -11.23
N PHE A 72 -9.41 -10.05 -10.51
CA PHE A 72 -8.29 -9.16 -10.80
C PHE A 72 -7.02 -9.98 -10.94
N LYS A 73 -6.26 -9.74 -11.99
CA LYS A 73 -4.97 -10.42 -12.24
C LYS A 73 -3.89 -9.96 -11.26
N HIS A 74 -3.86 -8.67 -10.96
CA HIS A 74 -2.89 -8.07 -10.07
C HIS A 74 -3.56 -7.58 -8.78
N LYS A 75 -3.04 -8.01 -7.64
CA LYS A 75 -3.61 -7.74 -6.32
C LYS A 75 -2.54 -7.25 -5.36
N GLY A 76 -2.89 -6.23 -4.56
CA GLY A 76 -2.02 -5.67 -3.54
C GLY A 76 -2.73 -5.41 -2.23
N ILE A 77 -1.95 -5.21 -1.19
CA ILE A 77 -2.43 -4.91 0.16
C ILE A 77 -1.84 -3.58 0.62
N MET A 78 -2.66 -2.71 1.19
CA MET A 78 -2.24 -1.43 1.77
C MET A 78 -2.55 -1.40 3.26
N CYS A 79 -1.55 -1.61 4.11
CA CYS A 79 -1.66 -1.45 5.55
C CYS A 79 -1.47 0.03 5.93
N ALA A 80 -2.49 0.86 5.66
CA ALA A 80 -2.40 2.31 5.85
C ALA A 80 -3.74 2.98 6.24
N PRO A 81 -3.76 3.74 7.37
CA PRO A 81 -2.71 3.74 8.38
C PRO A 81 -2.67 2.39 9.11
N MET A 82 -1.49 1.84 9.35
CA MET A 82 -1.34 0.65 10.18
C MET A 82 -1.48 1.07 11.66
N ILE A 83 -2.54 0.60 12.31
CA ILE A 83 -2.91 1.06 13.66
C ILE A 83 -2.84 -0.04 14.75
N SER A 84 -2.52 -1.24 14.35
CA SER A 84 -2.20 -2.37 15.21
C SER A 84 -1.32 -3.36 14.47
N GLU A 85 -0.78 -4.32 15.19
CA GLU A 85 -0.08 -5.44 14.56
C GLU A 85 -1.01 -6.22 13.63
N ILE A 86 -0.46 -6.64 12.48
CA ILE A 86 -1.14 -7.45 11.46
C ILE A 86 -0.23 -8.62 11.09
N THR A 87 -0.79 -9.79 10.85
CA THR A 87 -0.13 -10.89 10.14
C THR A 87 -0.84 -11.14 8.82
N LEU A 88 -0.08 -11.25 7.76
CA LEU A 88 -0.57 -11.52 6.41
C LEU A 88 -0.17 -12.92 5.91
N ASP A 89 0.54 -13.69 6.73
CA ASP A 89 1.14 -14.98 6.36
C ASP A 89 0.17 -15.91 5.61
N GLN A 90 -1.05 -16.09 6.13
CA GLN A 90 -2.09 -16.91 5.50
C GLN A 90 -2.55 -16.40 4.13
N TYR A 91 -2.50 -15.09 3.90
CA TYR A 91 -2.91 -14.48 2.64
C TYR A 91 -1.77 -14.51 1.61
N LEU A 92 -0.56 -14.17 2.04
CA LEU A 92 0.61 -14.13 1.17
C LEU A 92 1.01 -15.54 0.69
N SER A 93 0.79 -16.57 1.52
CA SER A 93 1.03 -17.97 1.15
C SER A 93 0.20 -18.45 -0.03
N THR A 94 -0.88 -17.76 -0.39
CA THR A 94 -1.70 -18.07 -1.56
C THR A 94 -1.00 -17.79 -2.90
N GLY A 95 0.07 -16.99 -2.90
CA GLY A 95 0.78 -16.55 -4.09
C GLY A 95 -0.02 -15.60 -5.00
N LYS A 96 -1.18 -15.09 -4.53
CA LYS A 96 -2.05 -14.22 -5.34
C LYS A 96 -1.80 -12.72 -5.16
N PHE A 97 -0.92 -12.34 -4.23
CA PHE A 97 -0.55 -10.95 -3.98
C PHE A 97 0.83 -10.63 -4.53
N GLU A 98 1.01 -9.44 -5.08
CA GLU A 98 2.26 -9.00 -5.71
C GLU A 98 2.99 -7.94 -4.89
N ILE A 99 2.24 -7.17 -4.10
CA ILE A 99 2.79 -6.03 -3.37
C ILE A 99 2.03 -5.79 -2.06
N VAL A 100 2.80 -5.45 -1.04
CA VAL A 100 2.29 -4.95 0.25
C VAL A 100 2.92 -3.59 0.54
N LEU A 101 2.09 -2.62 0.91
CA LEU A 101 2.52 -1.29 1.30
C LEU A 101 2.14 -1.04 2.76
N VAL A 102 3.00 -0.34 3.48
CA VAL A 102 2.75 0.05 4.87
C VAL A 102 2.96 1.55 5.03
N ASP A 103 2.04 2.22 5.72
CA ASP A 103 2.16 3.64 6.08
C ASP A 103 1.59 3.90 7.48
N GLY A 104 2.15 4.88 8.18
CA GLY A 104 1.66 5.35 9.46
C GLY A 104 0.60 6.44 9.36
N GLU A 105 0.02 6.81 10.49
CA GLU A 105 -1.04 7.82 10.56
C GLU A 105 -0.47 9.24 10.59
N ASN A 106 -1.11 10.16 9.83
CA ASN A 106 -0.64 11.53 9.59
C ASN A 106 -1.61 12.60 10.07
N TYR A 107 -2.54 12.28 10.97
CA TYR A 107 -3.55 13.21 11.48
C TYR A 107 -3.18 13.71 12.90
N GLU A 108 -3.81 14.77 13.36
CA GLU A 108 -3.76 15.20 14.75
C GLU A 108 -4.35 14.11 15.67
N GLY A 109 -3.70 13.84 16.82
CA GLY A 109 -4.09 12.75 17.72
C GLY A 109 -3.79 11.34 17.18
N ASN A 110 -2.86 11.24 16.26
CA ASN A 110 -2.46 10.01 15.57
C ASN A 110 -1.93 8.92 16.52
N ARG A 111 -2.24 7.69 16.13
CA ARG A 111 -1.73 6.48 16.78
C ARG A 111 -0.31 6.20 16.32
N PRO A 112 0.54 5.68 17.20
CA PRO A 112 1.90 5.35 16.83
C PRO A 112 1.94 4.15 15.87
N LEU A 113 2.91 4.20 14.94
CA LEU A 113 3.34 3.03 14.18
C LEU A 113 4.57 2.43 14.85
N TYR A 114 4.54 1.13 15.12
CA TYR A 114 5.67 0.41 15.70
C TYR A 114 6.52 -0.23 14.61
N PHE A 115 7.83 -0.04 14.72
CA PHE A 115 8.80 -0.65 13.80
C PHE A 115 8.65 -2.18 13.71
N ASP A 116 8.43 -2.84 14.85
CA ASP A 116 8.30 -4.30 14.91
C ASP A 116 7.11 -4.82 14.10
N TRP A 117 6.01 -4.07 14.06
CA TRP A 117 4.85 -4.40 13.21
C TRP A 117 5.21 -4.32 11.73
N VAL A 118 5.93 -3.27 11.34
CA VAL A 118 6.38 -3.07 9.95
C VAL A 118 7.36 -4.17 9.55
N LYS A 119 8.31 -4.46 10.46
CA LYS A 119 9.31 -5.51 10.25
C LYS A 119 8.67 -6.89 10.06
N LYS A 120 7.65 -7.23 10.86
CA LYS A 120 6.92 -8.48 10.72
C LYS A 120 6.30 -8.63 9.33
N ILE A 121 5.60 -7.60 8.83
CA ILE A 121 5.04 -7.59 7.47
C ILE A 121 6.14 -7.74 6.42
N TYR A 122 7.26 -7.03 6.61
CA TYR A 122 8.42 -7.13 5.72
C TYR A 122 8.97 -8.57 5.67
N ASP A 123 9.16 -9.20 6.82
CA ASP A 123 9.69 -10.57 6.92
C ASP A 123 8.73 -11.57 6.23
N GLU A 124 7.42 -11.40 6.40
CA GLU A 124 6.40 -12.20 5.70
C GLU A 124 6.46 -11.97 4.17
N CYS A 125 6.64 -10.73 3.71
CA CYS A 125 6.81 -10.43 2.28
C CYS A 125 8.09 -11.07 1.70
N VAL A 126 9.19 -11.03 2.43
CA VAL A 126 10.44 -11.69 2.03
C VAL A 126 10.24 -13.21 1.93
N LYS A 127 9.59 -13.83 2.91
CA LYS A 127 9.30 -15.26 2.94
C LYS A 127 8.56 -15.74 1.68
N TYR A 128 7.61 -14.94 1.19
CA TYR A 128 6.78 -15.29 0.03
C TYR A 128 7.19 -14.60 -1.27
N ASN A 129 8.34 -13.93 -1.30
CA ASN A 129 8.85 -13.19 -2.46
C ASN A 129 7.84 -12.15 -3.00
N ILE A 130 7.19 -11.43 -2.11
CA ILE A 130 6.23 -10.36 -2.40
C ILE A 130 6.95 -9.01 -2.33
N LYS A 131 6.63 -8.10 -3.26
CA LYS A 131 7.14 -6.73 -3.21
C LYS A 131 6.64 -6.02 -1.95
N PHE A 132 7.53 -5.31 -1.28
CA PHE A 132 7.21 -4.56 -0.06
C PHE A 132 7.66 -3.11 -0.19
N ASP A 133 6.81 -2.15 0.21
CA ASP A 133 7.17 -0.75 0.30
C ASP A 133 6.73 -0.14 1.65
N PHE A 134 7.69 0.35 2.42
CA PHE A 134 7.44 1.16 3.60
C PHE A 134 7.28 2.61 3.17
N CYS A 135 6.04 3.04 2.94
CA CYS A 135 5.70 4.35 2.38
C CYS A 135 6.04 5.51 3.30
N GLY A 136 5.80 5.36 4.60
CA GLY A 136 6.07 6.39 5.58
C GLY A 136 5.85 5.95 7.02
N THR A 137 6.58 6.60 7.93
CA THR A 137 6.55 6.27 9.37
C THR A 137 5.29 6.77 10.10
N GLY A 138 4.52 7.64 9.46
CA GLY A 138 3.53 8.44 10.19
C GLY A 138 4.20 9.50 11.09
N ASN A 139 3.38 10.27 11.82
CA ASN A 139 3.88 11.33 12.69
C ASN A 139 4.53 10.78 13.95
N VAL A 140 4.02 9.67 14.50
CA VAL A 140 4.57 9.03 15.71
C VAL A 140 5.07 7.64 15.34
N PHE A 141 6.36 7.42 15.50
CA PHE A 141 7.02 6.16 15.18
C PHE A 141 7.77 5.64 16.41
N ILE A 142 7.61 4.36 16.73
CA ILE A 142 8.25 3.73 17.88
C ILE A 142 9.22 2.66 17.37
N LYS A 143 10.48 2.77 17.76
CA LYS A 143 11.53 1.80 17.48
C LYS A 143 12.47 1.65 18.70
N ASP A 144 12.79 0.42 19.08
CA ASP A 144 13.69 0.09 20.19
C ASP A 144 13.28 0.80 21.50
N GLY A 145 11.97 0.84 21.79
CA GLY A 145 11.39 1.50 22.96
C GLY A 145 11.43 3.04 22.93
N LYS A 146 11.94 3.65 21.86
CA LYS A 146 12.01 5.09 21.70
C LYS A 146 10.91 5.62 20.81
N THR A 147 10.30 6.73 21.21
CA THR A 147 9.27 7.43 20.43
C THR A 147 9.91 8.55 19.61
N TYR A 148 9.62 8.56 18.32
CA TYR A 148 10.06 9.58 17.37
C TYR A 148 8.86 10.34 16.84
N ASN A 149 8.86 11.66 17.00
CA ASN A 149 7.89 12.54 16.33
C ASN A 149 8.48 13.00 15.00
N ILE A 150 7.96 12.47 13.89
CA ILE A 150 8.54 12.65 12.58
C ILE A 150 7.64 13.55 11.73
N PRO A 151 8.07 14.77 11.38
CA PRO A 151 7.32 15.65 10.49
C PRO A 151 7.08 15.01 9.14
N LYS A 152 5.92 15.28 8.52
CA LYS A 152 5.47 14.67 7.26
C LYS A 152 6.54 14.68 6.16
N ALA A 153 7.31 15.77 6.03
CA ALA A 153 8.36 15.89 5.02
C ALA A 153 9.51 14.88 5.16
N TYR A 154 9.66 14.25 6.34
CA TYR A 154 10.75 13.31 6.64
C TYR A 154 10.30 11.86 6.73
N GLN A 155 9.00 11.58 6.77
CA GLN A 155 8.47 10.24 7.03
C GLN A 155 8.94 9.22 6.01
N ARG A 156 8.88 9.56 4.72
CA ARG A 156 9.40 8.68 3.66
C ARG A 156 10.90 8.45 3.78
N VAL A 157 11.68 9.49 4.05
CA VAL A 157 13.14 9.37 4.21
C VAL A 157 13.48 8.50 5.42
N MET A 158 12.74 8.63 6.52
CA MET A 158 12.95 7.80 7.71
C MET A 158 12.52 6.35 7.49
N ALA A 159 11.44 6.12 6.74
CA ALA A 159 11.04 4.78 6.31
C ALA A 159 12.14 4.14 5.44
N LEU A 160 12.72 4.87 4.50
CA LEU A 160 13.85 4.39 3.69
C LEU A 160 15.10 4.06 4.53
N LYS A 161 15.37 4.83 5.58
CA LYS A 161 16.49 4.59 6.51
C LYS A 161 16.26 3.41 7.47
N SER A 162 15.07 2.84 7.51
CA SER A 162 14.76 1.68 8.35
C SER A 162 15.40 0.38 7.85
N GLU A 163 15.95 0.40 6.63
CA GLU A 163 16.52 -0.78 5.94
C GLU A 163 15.50 -1.90 5.62
N LEU A 164 14.22 -1.63 5.84
CA LEU A 164 13.13 -2.53 5.47
C LEU A 164 12.72 -2.28 4.02
N GLN A 165 13.64 -2.50 3.08
CA GLN A 165 13.38 -2.33 1.66
C GLN A 165 13.51 -3.65 0.93
N ASN A 166 12.50 -3.93 0.13
CA ASN A 166 12.56 -5.11 -0.72
C ASN A 166 13.46 -4.81 -1.94
N PRO A 167 14.53 -5.56 -2.13
CA PRO A 167 15.42 -5.40 -3.27
C PRO A 167 14.73 -5.62 -4.62
N LEU A 168 13.51 -6.19 -4.63
CA LEU A 168 12.70 -6.36 -5.85
C LEU A 168 12.11 -5.02 -6.37
N ILE A 169 11.96 -4.01 -5.49
CA ILE A 169 11.41 -2.69 -5.87
C ILE A 169 12.52 -1.69 -6.17
N TYR A 170 13.58 -1.71 -5.37
CA TYR A 170 14.66 -0.74 -5.44
C TYR A 170 15.99 -1.43 -5.72
N LYS A 171 16.52 -1.27 -6.91
CA LYS A 171 17.96 -1.52 -7.15
C LYS A 171 18.70 -0.38 -6.48
N GLU A 172 19.78 -0.65 -5.73
CA GLU A 172 20.62 0.35 -5.04
C GLU A 172 20.99 1.58 -5.89
N LYS A 173 20.97 1.44 -7.21
CA LYS A 173 21.27 2.51 -8.18
C LYS A 173 20.15 3.55 -8.32
N ASP A 174 18.92 3.26 -7.87
CA ASP A 174 17.76 4.13 -8.06
C ASP A 174 17.52 5.05 -6.86
N ILE A 175 18.16 4.79 -5.72
CA ILE A 175 18.13 5.66 -4.55
C ILE A 175 19.19 6.76 -4.71
N LYS A 176 19.03 7.61 -5.71
CA LYS A 176 19.70 8.91 -5.70
C LYS A 176 18.97 9.77 -4.67
N ILE A 177 19.44 9.75 -3.42
CA ILE A 177 19.17 10.85 -2.48
C ILE A 177 19.66 12.10 -3.20
N GLN A 178 18.75 12.89 -3.77
CA GLN A 178 19.14 14.14 -4.42
C GLN A 178 19.90 14.97 -3.38
N PRO A 179 21.15 15.37 -3.67
CA PRO A 179 21.87 16.25 -2.79
C PRO A 179 21.02 17.51 -2.64
N ARG A 180 20.94 18.04 -1.41
CA ARG A 180 20.24 19.27 -1.04
C ARG A 180 20.33 20.29 -2.18
N CYS A 181 19.18 20.80 -2.61
CA CYS A 181 19.13 21.88 -3.60
C CYS A 181 20.07 23.00 -3.15
N LYS A 182 21.15 23.25 -3.89
CA LYS A 182 22.17 24.26 -3.57
C LYS A 182 21.62 25.69 -3.59
N THR A 183 20.43 25.88 -4.20
CA THR A 183 19.79 27.20 -4.33
C THR A 183 18.72 27.45 -3.25
N CYS A 184 18.22 26.43 -2.56
CA CYS A 184 17.24 26.56 -1.49
C CYS A 184 17.97 26.69 -0.14
N LYS A 185 18.21 27.92 0.34
CA LYS A 185 18.80 28.19 1.66
C LYS A 185 17.88 27.85 2.87
N ARG A 186 16.76 27.21 2.66
CA ARG A 186 15.90 26.75 3.75
C ARG A 186 16.48 25.49 4.36
N ARG A 187 16.91 25.59 5.60
CA ARG A 187 17.14 24.44 6.47
C ARG A 187 15.76 23.79 6.71
N PHE A 188 15.61 22.58 6.26
CA PHE A 188 14.56 21.70 6.75
C PHE A 188 15.13 20.84 7.86
#